data_a72ed118709b52676f2e8bcb5918c086
#
_entry.id   a72ed118709b52676f2e8bcb5918c086
#
_cell.length_a   1.000
_cell.length_b   1.000
_cell.length_c   1.000
_cell.angle_alpha   90.00
_cell.angle_beta   90.00
_cell.angle_gamma   90.00
#
_symmetry.space_group_name_H-M   'P 1'
#
loop_
_entity.id
_entity.type
_entity.pdbx_description
1 polymer ?
#
loop_
_entity_poly.entity_id
_entity_poly.type
_entity_poly.pdbx_seq_one_letter_code
_entity_poly.pdbx_strand_id
1 'polypeptide(L)'
;MRKMSLLFLLGLLIAACTLEKPKKTSADHRMEELNDSLSYAIGLDMGMRMELEYKDINHKMLNKGIDDYFSKNEYNLTDKERFRIIKKYTEETQPKYRMALEKNNMNEGKKFLEQNLKNEGVIAHRSGIQYKVITPMEGEKPGPRDEVKIHYIGKLIDGTTFDNSYTRGEPTVFQLNRIFPGFSQGIQLMSPGSKYQIFVPSHLGFAMQDDSPGGPGAVMIFQIDLLEIMPSSEKSNSSPEERK
;
A
#
# COMPACT_ATOMS: atom_id res chain seq x y z
N MET A 1 -70.91 25.63 25.22
CA MET A 1 -70.03 26.07 24.13
C MET A 1 -68.60 26.06 24.64
N ARG A 2 -67.87 24.97 24.44
CA ARG A 2 -66.47 24.78 24.88
C ARG A 2 -65.53 24.86 23.69
N LYS A 3 -64.66 25.82 23.68
CA LYS A 3 -63.56 25.96 22.71
C LYS A 3 -62.47 24.97 23.05
N MET A 4 -62.17 24.04 22.16
CA MET A 4 -61.06 23.12 22.27
C MET A 4 -59.84 23.69 21.53
N SER A 5 -58.80 24.01 22.24
CA SER A 5 -57.55 24.55 21.73
C SER A 5 -56.65 23.41 21.23
N LEU A 6 -56.32 23.44 19.96
CA LEU A 6 -55.44 22.46 19.32
C LEU A 6 -53.99 22.89 19.44
N LEU A 7 -53.19 22.22 20.30
CA LEU A 7 -51.75 22.42 20.41
C LEU A 7 -51.07 21.61 19.28
N PHE A 8 -50.44 22.30 18.35
CA PHE A 8 -49.49 21.72 17.40
C PHE A 8 -48.16 21.46 18.07
N LEU A 9 -47.87 20.16 18.30
CA LEU A 9 -46.54 19.73 18.71
C LEU A 9 -45.69 19.49 17.46
N LEU A 10 -44.74 20.39 17.21
CA LEU A 10 -43.75 20.29 16.13
C LEU A 10 -42.65 19.33 16.60
N GLY A 11 -42.75 18.06 16.18
CA GLY A 11 -41.73 17.05 16.45
C GLY A 11 -40.54 17.24 15.51
N LEU A 12 -39.40 17.64 16.07
CA LEU A 12 -38.11 17.71 15.38
C LEU A 12 -37.59 16.30 15.17
N LEU A 13 -37.72 15.76 13.96
CA LEU A 13 -37.10 14.51 13.55
C LEU A 13 -35.59 14.76 13.31
N ILE A 14 -34.78 14.46 14.31
CA ILE A 14 -33.34 14.35 14.13
C ILE A 14 -33.07 13.02 13.42
N ALA A 15 -32.82 13.09 12.11
CA ALA A 15 -32.33 11.97 11.36
C ALA A 15 -30.85 11.70 11.78
N ALA A 16 -30.69 10.81 12.75
CA ALA A 16 -29.36 10.24 13.06
C ALA A 16 -28.95 9.37 11.86
N CYS A 17 -28.03 9.88 11.05
CA CYS A 17 -27.32 9.09 10.04
C CYS A 17 -26.45 8.08 10.79
N THR A 18 -27.02 6.94 11.13
CA THR A 18 -26.24 5.78 11.56
C THR A 18 -25.51 5.26 10.33
N LEU A 19 -24.19 5.44 10.30
CA LEU A 19 -23.29 4.70 9.41
C LEU A 19 -23.52 3.21 9.68
N GLU A 20 -24.35 2.58 8.89
CA GLU A 20 -24.50 1.12 8.90
C GLU A 20 -23.13 0.53 8.50
N LYS A 21 -22.50 -0.15 9.47
CA LYS A 21 -21.41 -1.07 9.17
C LYS A 21 -21.91 -2.04 8.09
N PRO A 22 -21.06 -2.38 7.08
CA PRO A 22 -21.48 -3.33 6.06
C PRO A 22 -22.00 -4.60 6.74
N LYS A 23 -23.23 -4.97 6.41
CA LYS A 23 -23.86 -6.22 6.88
C LYS A 23 -22.93 -7.36 6.50
N LYS A 24 -22.36 -8.05 7.49
CA LYS A 24 -21.73 -9.35 7.27
C LYS A 24 -22.80 -10.24 6.63
N THR A 25 -22.58 -10.61 5.38
CA THR A 25 -23.43 -11.57 4.70
C THR A 25 -23.36 -12.90 5.42
N SER A 26 -24.46 -13.59 5.53
CA SER A 26 -24.72 -14.81 6.31
C SER A 26 -24.06 -16.09 5.78
N ALA A 27 -22.85 -15.99 5.26
CA ALA A 27 -21.90 -17.08 5.12
C ALA A 27 -20.83 -16.91 6.22
N ASP A 28 -21.28 -16.80 7.47
CA ASP A 28 -20.41 -16.84 8.65
C ASP A 28 -19.95 -18.29 8.84
N HIS A 29 -19.02 -18.73 7.98
CA HIS A 29 -18.18 -19.87 8.27
C HIS A 29 -17.30 -19.41 9.44
N ARG A 30 -17.71 -19.78 10.64
CA ARG A 30 -16.93 -19.53 11.86
C ARG A 30 -15.62 -20.31 11.67
N MET A 31 -14.52 -19.58 11.49
CA MET A 31 -13.18 -20.16 11.41
C MET A 31 -12.81 -20.63 12.82
N GLU A 32 -13.29 -21.83 13.19
CA GLU A 32 -13.14 -22.38 14.55
C GLU A 32 -11.78 -23.03 14.76
N GLU A 33 -11.09 -23.39 13.65
CA GLU A 33 -9.78 -24.03 13.69
C GLU A 33 -8.71 -23.16 13.03
N LEU A 34 -7.46 -23.32 13.50
CA LEU A 34 -6.29 -22.64 12.94
C LEU A 34 -6.14 -22.92 11.43
N ASN A 35 -6.44 -24.16 11.01
CA ASN A 35 -6.32 -24.58 9.61
C ASN A 35 -7.33 -23.85 8.70
N ASP A 36 -8.53 -23.56 9.18
CA ASP A 36 -9.52 -22.80 8.41
C ASP A 36 -9.08 -21.35 8.26
N SER A 37 -8.60 -20.75 9.36
CA SER A 37 -8.06 -19.39 9.37
C SER A 37 -6.85 -19.27 8.44
N LEU A 38 -5.94 -20.24 8.47
CA LEU A 38 -4.77 -20.30 7.60
C LEU A 38 -5.18 -20.44 6.12
N SER A 39 -6.10 -21.35 5.83
CA SER A 39 -6.58 -21.59 4.46
C SER A 39 -7.25 -20.33 3.88
N TYR A 40 -8.07 -19.66 4.68
CA TYR A 40 -8.70 -18.40 4.29
C TYR A 40 -7.66 -17.28 4.05
N ALA A 41 -6.67 -17.15 4.94
CA ALA A 41 -5.58 -16.17 4.79
C ALA A 41 -4.76 -16.42 3.51
N ILE A 42 -4.41 -17.68 3.22
CA ILE A 42 -3.74 -18.07 1.97
C ILE A 42 -4.61 -17.68 0.76
N GLY A 43 -5.92 -17.95 0.84
CA GLY A 43 -6.87 -17.59 -0.23
C GLY A 43 -6.91 -16.10 -0.51
N LEU A 44 -6.88 -15.26 0.54
CA LEU A 44 -6.81 -13.79 0.40
C LEU A 44 -5.50 -13.34 -0.26
N ASP A 45 -4.36 -13.90 0.17
CA ASP A 45 -3.05 -13.59 -0.41
C ASP A 45 -2.97 -14.02 -1.88
N MET A 46 -3.49 -15.21 -2.21
CA MET A 46 -3.56 -15.67 -3.59
C MET A 46 -4.45 -14.77 -4.46
N GLY A 47 -5.62 -14.38 -3.94
CA GLY A 47 -6.54 -13.47 -4.64
C GLY A 47 -5.86 -12.13 -4.96
N MET A 48 -5.20 -11.55 -3.99
CA MET A 48 -4.46 -10.28 -4.14
C MET A 48 -3.36 -10.39 -5.21
N ARG A 49 -2.56 -11.46 -5.21
CA ARG A 49 -1.53 -11.69 -6.24
C ARG A 49 -2.14 -11.90 -7.62
N MET A 50 -3.22 -12.69 -7.73
CA MET A 50 -3.89 -12.91 -9.01
C MET A 50 -4.45 -11.63 -9.61
N GLU A 51 -5.00 -10.74 -8.80
CA GLU A 51 -5.50 -9.43 -9.24
C GLU A 51 -4.37 -8.53 -9.78
N LEU A 52 -3.19 -8.60 -9.17
CA LEU A 52 -2.01 -7.84 -9.62
C LEU A 52 -1.42 -8.42 -10.92
N GLU A 53 -1.36 -9.75 -11.05
CA GLU A 53 -0.69 -10.40 -12.18
C GLU A 53 -1.58 -10.55 -13.41
N TYR A 54 -2.88 -10.75 -13.21
CA TYR A 54 -3.83 -11.11 -14.28
C TYR A 54 -4.96 -10.10 -14.38
N LYS A 55 -4.94 -9.30 -15.42
CA LYS A 55 -6.05 -8.40 -15.71
C LYS A 55 -7.33 -9.17 -16.06
N ASP A 56 -8.46 -8.71 -15.51
CA ASP A 56 -9.81 -9.21 -15.83
C ASP A 56 -9.98 -10.72 -15.58
N ILE A 57 -9.29 -11.27 -14.55
CA ILE A 57 -9.42 -12.68 -14.21
C ILE A 57 -10.86 -13.04 -13.80
N ASN A 58 -11.39 -14.12 -14.36
CA ASN A 58 -12.69 -14.63 -13.97
C ASN A 58 -12.60 -15.43 -12.67
N HIS A 59 -12.96 -14.81 -11.55
CA HIS A 59 -12.88 -15.39 -10.20
C HIS A 59 -13.67 -16.69 -10.07
N LYS A 60 -14.83 -16.83 -10.74
CA LYS A 60 -15.63 -18.07 -10.70
C LYS A 60 -14.89 -19.22 -11.37
N MET A 61 -14.24 -18.95 -12.50
CA MET A 61 -13.47 -19.98 -13.22
C MET A 61 -12.15 -20.30 -12.51
N LEU A 62 -11.52 -19.30 -11.87
CA LEU A 62 -10.34 -19.53 -11.03
C LEU A 62 -10.69 -20.47 -9.86
N ASN A 63 -11.71 -20.14 -9.10
CA ASN A 63 -12.17 -20.97 -7.98
C ASN A 63 -12.55 -22.38 -8.45
N LYS A 64 -13.29 -22.49 -9.59
CA LYS A 64 -13.58 -23.81 -10.16
C LYS A 64 -12.32 -24.62 -10.47
N GLY A 65 -11.30 -24.01 -11.04
CA GLY A 65 -10.03 -24.70 -11.32
C GLY A 65 -9.31 -25.19 -10.05
N ILE A 66 -9.36 -24.39 -8.98
CA ILE A 66 -8.84 -24.77 -7.65
C ILE A 66 -9.64 -25.93 -7.07
N ASP A 67 -10.97 -25.86 -7.11
CA ASP A 67 -11.87 -26.93 -6.63
C ASP A 67 -11.67 -28.24 -7.40
N ASP A 68 -11.57 -28.16 -8.73
CA ASP A 68 -11.31 -29.33 -9.58
C ASP A 68 -9.98 -30.02 -9.22
N TYR A 69 -8.94 -29.23 -8.94
CA TYR A 69 -7.64 -29.78 -8.53
C TYR A 69 -7.70 -30.54 -7.20
N PHE A 70 -8.29 -29.92 -6.17
CA PHE A 70 -8.36 -30.54 -4.84
C PHE A 70 -9.35 -31.72 -4.77
N SER A 71 -10.44 -31.64 -5.55
CA SER A 71 -11.44 -32.70 -5.65
C SER A 71 -11.03 -33.86 -6.55
N LYS A 72 -9.85 -33.75 -7.22
CA LYS A 72 -9.36 -34.74 -8.19
C LYS A 72 -10.36 -35.06 -9.31
N ASN A 73 -11.12 -34.04 -9.71
CA ASN A 73 -12.06 -34.14 -10.82
C ASN A 73 -11.32 -34.23 -12.17
N GLU A 74 -12.04 -34.65 -13.22
CA GLU A 74 -11.52 -34.48 -14.58
C GLU A 74 -11.39 -32.98 -14.90
N TYR A 75 -10.24 -32.59 -15.45
CA TYR A 75 -9.98 -31.21 -15.80
C TYR A 75 -10.57 -30.87 -17.17
N ASN A 76 -11.18 -29.70 -17.28
CA ASN A 76 -11.71 -29.20 -18.55
C ASN A 76 -10.62 -28.83 -19.57
N LEU A 77 -9.37 -28.83 -19.15
CA LEU A 77 -8.19 -28.51 -19.96
C LEU A 77 -7.13 -29.60 -19.78
N THR A 78 -6.56 -30.05 -20.88
CA THR A 78 -5.35 -30.86 -20.83
C THR A 78 -4.15 -30.03 -20.37
N ASP A 79 -3.09 -30.67 -19.87
CA ASP A 79 -1.86 -29.97 -19.48
C ASP A 79 -1.26 -29.15 -20.63
N LYS A 80 -1.33 -29.66 -21.85
CA LYS A 80 -0.86 -28.97 -23.07
C LYS A 80 -1.68 -27.68 -23.35
N GLU A 81 -3.01 -27.75 -23.19
CA GLU A 81 -3.87 -26.59 -23.38
C GLU A 81 -3.67 -25.56 -22.28
N ARG A 82 -3.59 -25.99 -21.02
CA ARG A 82 -3.29 -25.14 -19.87
C ARG A 82 -1.99 -24.38 -20.08
N PHE A 83 -0.91 -25.10 -20.42
CA PHE A 83 0.38 -24.47 -20.68
C PHE A 83 0.33 -23.48 -21.84
N ARG A 84 -0.33 -23.83 -22.96
CA ARG A 84 -0.47 -22.94 -24.12
C ARG A 84 -1.22 -21.66 -23.79
N ILE A 85 -2.31 -21.75 -23.01
CA ILE A 85 -3.13 -20.59 -22.62
C ILE A 85 -2.34 -19.66 -21.73
N ILE A 86 -1.70 -20.19 -20.68
CA ILE A 86 -0.88 -19.39 -19.76
C ILE A 86 0.27 -18.73 -20.53
N LYS A 87 1.01 -19.48 -21.33
CA LYS A 87 2.11 -18.97 -22.14
C LYS A 87 1.65 -17.84 -23.07
N LYS A 88 0.54 -18.02 -23.78
CA LYS A 88 0.00 -16.98 -24.66
C LYS A 88 -0.34 -15.70 -23.88
N TYR A 89 -0.93 -15.83 -22.69
CA TYR A 89 -1.25 -14.68 -21.85
C TYR A 89 0.03 -13.96 -21.42
N THR A 90 1.00 -14.68 -20.86
CA THR A 90 2.23 -14.10 -20.30
C THR A 90 3.16 -13.51 -21.37
N GLU A 91 3.22 -14.09 -22.58
CA GLU A 91 4.10 -13.62 -23.63
C GLU A 91 3.45 -12.55 -24.54
N GLU A 92 2.14 -12.57 -24.75
CA GLU A 92 1.48 -11.70 -25.72
C GLU A 92 0.56 -10.65 -25.10
N THR A 93 -0.18 -11.00 -24.03
CA THR A 93 -1.24 -10.16 -23.46
C THR A 93 -0.72 -9.30 -22.30
N GLN A 94 -0.10 -9.94 -21.32
CA GLN A 94 0.41 -9.28 -20.13
C GLN A 94 1.42 -8.14 -20.43
N PRO A 95 2.41 -8.32 -21.34
CA PRO A 95 3.35 -7.25 -21.65
C PRO A 95 2.67 -6.00 -22.25
N LYS A 96 1.68 -6.20 -23.12
CA LYS A 96 0.93 -5.07 -23.72
C LYS A 96 0.14 -4.29 -22.68
N TYR A 97 -0.52 -5.03 -21.77
CA TYR A 97 -1.24 -4.43 -20.67
C TYR A 97 -0.30 -3.64 -19.73
N ARG A 98 0.85 -4.23 -19.37
CA ARG A 98 1.84 -3.59 -18.52
C ARG A 98 2.40 -2.31 -19.11
N MET A 99 2.76 -2.32 -20.40
CA MET A 99 3.22 -1.11 -21.11
C MET A 99 2.16 -0.02 -21.15
N ALA A 100 0.89 -0.38 -21.34
CA ALA A 100 -0.20 0.57 -21.32
C ALA A 100 -0.43 1.16 -19.92
N LEU A 101 -0.37 0.32 -18.87
CA LEU A 101 -0.48 0.73 -17.47
C LEU A 101 0.67 1.66 -17.06
N GLU A 102 1.90 1.28 -17.40
CA GLU A 102 3.09 2.10 -17.15
C GLU A 102 2.96 3.50 -17.76
N LYS A 103 2.62 3.55 -19.05
CA LYS A 103 2.42 4.83 -19.74
C LYS A 103 1.35 5.69 -19.08
N ASN A 104 0.25 5.08 -18.67
CA ASN A 104 -0.81 5.77 -17.93
C ASN A 104 -0.32 6.28 -16.58
N ASN A 105 0.31 5.42 -15.78
CA ASN A 105 0.83 5.76 -14.46
C ASN A 105 1.87 6.89 -14.53
N MET A 106 2.79 6.84 -15.50
CA MET A 106 3.78 7.90 -15.71
C MET A 106 3.11 9.25 -16.05
N ASN A 107 2.08 9.25 -16.89
CA ASN A 107 1.37 10.47 -17.27
C ASN A 107 0.58 11.05 -16.09
N GLU A 108 -0.19 10.23 -15.41
CA GLU A 108 -0.98 10.66 -14.24
C GLU A 108 -0.07 11.05 -13.07
N GLY A 109 1.01 10.30 -12.85
CA GLY A 109 2.02 10.60 -11.84
C GLY A 109 2.72 11.94 -12.08
N LYS A 110 3.07 12.24 -13.33
CA LYS A 110 3.65 13.54 -13.71
C LYS A 110 2.69 14.69 -13.42
N LYS A 111 1.43 14.57 -13.87
CA LYS A 111 0.39 15.57 -13.61
C LYS A 111 0.18 15.78 -12.10
N PHE A 112 0.10 14.67 -11.36
CA PHE A 112 -0.05 14.72 -9.91
C PHE A 112 1.09 15.49 -9.25
N LEU A 113 2.35 15.15 -9.55
CA LEU A 113 3.51 15.80 -8.94
C LEU A 113 3.60 17.30 -9.32
N GLU A 114 3.29 17.67 -10.57
CA GLU A 114 3.24 19.08 -10.99
C GLU A 114 2.15 19.88 -10.23
N GLN A 115 1.01 19.27 -9.96
CA GLN A 115 -0.06 19.89 -9.18
C GLN A 115 0.27 19.93 -7.69
N ASN A 116 0.88 18.87 -7.18
CA ASN A 116 1.22 18.74 -5.77
C ASN A 116 2.20 19.82 -5.30
N LEU A 117 3.13 20.26 -6.15
CA LEU A 117 4.04 21.38 -5.84
C LEU A 117 3.33 22.73 -5.61
N LYS A 118 2.08 22.85 -6.03
CA LYS A 118 1.27 24.05 -5.79
C LYS A 118 0.58 24.02 -4.43
N ASN A 119 0.56 22.87 -3.76
CA ASN A 119 -0.06 22.72 -2.46
C ASN A 119 0.83 23.36 -1.38
N GLU A 120 0.19 24.04 -0.44
CA GLU A 120 0.88 24.69 0.68
C GLU A 120 1.73 23.70 1.48
N GLY A 121 2.97 24.08 1.72
CA GLY A 121 3.94 23.32 2.52
C GLY A 121 4.60 22.13 1.77
N VAL A 122 4.31 21.91 0.49
CA VAL A 122 5.01 20.93 -0.32
C VAL A 122 6.31 21.52 -0.88
N ILE A 123 7.40 20.81 -0.68
CA ILE A 123 8.77 21.20 -1.03
C ILE A 123 9.33 20.18 -2.01
N ALA A 124 9.93 20.66 -3.11
CA ALA A 124 10.71 19.83 -4.02
C ALA A 124 12.12 19.63 -3.46
N HIS A 125 12.57 18.37 -3.40
CA HIS A 125 13.93 18.03 -3.05
C HIS A 125 14.78 17.80 -4.32
N ARG A 126 16.08 18.12 -4.25
CA ARG A 126 17.02 17.97 -5.39
C ARG A 126 17.11 16.56 -5.98
N SER A 127 16.69 15.55 -5.23
CA SER A 127 16.65 14.16 -5.69
C SER A 127 15.47 13.84 -6.60
N GLY A 128 14.47 14.73 -6.67
CA GLY A 128 13.23 14.51 -7.41
C GLY A 128 12.04 14.12 -6.55
N ILE A 129 12.23 13.71 -5.28
CA ILE A 129 11.10 13.53 -4.37
C ILE A 129 10.49 14.88 -4.01
N GLN A 130 9.22 14.86 -3.62
CA GLN A 130 8.58 15.99 -2.95
C GLN A 130 8.24 15.58 -1.53
N TYR A 131 8.19 16.52 -0.61
CA TYR A 131 7.81 16.23 0.77
C TYR A 131 7.06 17.39 1.41
N LYS A 132 6.27 17.07 2.42
CA LYS A 132 5.58 18.02 3.29
C LYS A 132 5.89 17.66 4.74
N VAL A 133 6.31 18.64 5.53
CA VAL A 133 6.49 18.50 6.97
C VAL A 133 5.14 18.63 7.64
N ILE A 134 4.68 17.60 8.34
CA ILE A 134 3.42 17.60 9.09
C ILE A 134 3.70 18.00 10.54
N THR A 135 4.65 17.32 11.18
CA THR A 135 5.13 17.64 12.52
C THR A 135 6.65 17.83 12.43
N PRO A 136 7.13 19.06 12.56
CA PRO A 136 8.57 19.32 12.56
C PRO A 136 9.18 18.86 13.89
N MET A 137 10.43 18.38 13.82
CA MET A 137 11.26 18.09 14.97
C MET A 137 12.71 18.40 14.60
N GLU A 138 13.41 19.07 15.50
CA GLU A 138 14.85 19.30 15.37
C GLU A 138 15.63 18.14 15.98
N GLY A 139 16.79 17.81 15.44
CA GLY A 139 17.63 16.74 15.94
C GLY A 139 18.51 16.11 14.87
N GLU A 140 19.16 15.04 15.23
CA GLU A 140 19.98 14.23 14.34
C GLU A 140 19.13 13.64 13.22
N LYS A 141 19.71 13.55 12.03
CA LYS A 141 19.09 12.92 10.86
C LYS A 141 19.81 11.61 10.54
N PRO A 142 19.08 10.58 10.10
CA PRO A 142 19.72 9.31 9.81
C PRO A 142 20.64 9.40 8.60
N GLY A 143 21.79 8.75 8.70
CA GLY A 143 22.70 8.54 7.58
C GLY A 143 22.21 7.42 6.65
N PRO A 144 22.78 7.31 5.45
CA PRO A 144 22.32 6.36 4.43
C PRO A 144 22.49 4.88 4.80
N ARG A 145 23.27 4.56 5.84
CA ARG A 145 23.48 3.18 6.32
C ARG A 145 22.82 2.88 7.65
N ASP A 146 22.22 3.90 8.27
CA ASP A 146 21.57 3.72 9.56
C ASP A 146 20.28 2.89 9.43
N GLU A 147 19.90 2.24 10.50
CA GLU A 147 18.59 1.63 10.64
C GLU A 147 17.63 2.62 11.28
N VAL A 148 16.39 2.60 10.86
CA VAL A 148 15.36 3.47 11.39
C VAL A 148 14.14 2.67 11.78
N LYS A 149 13.52 3.05 12.88
CA LYS A 149 12.25 2.51 13.34
C LYS A 149 11.16 3.52 13.04
N ILE A 150 10.18 3.13 12.25
CA ILE A 150 9.14 4.02 11.77
C ILE A 150 7.75 3.39 11.87
N HIS A 151 6.74 4.24 12.00
CA HIS A 151 5.40 3.92 11.50
C HIS A 151 5.19 4.61 10.16
N TYR A 152 4.46 3.94 9.27
CA TYR A 152 4.15 4.53 7.96
C TYR A 152 2.83 4.02 7.38
N ILE A 153 2.28 4.82 6.46
CA ILE A 153 1.17 4.45 5.59
C ILE A 153 1.60 4.73 4.15
N GLY A 154 1.58 3.70 3.31
CA GLY A 154 1.85 3.80 1.88
C GLY A 154 0.56 3.87 1.08
N LYS A 155 0.44 4.85 0.19
CA LYS A 155 -0.73 5.08 -0.67
C LYS A 155 -0.34 5.33 -2.11
N LEU A 156 -1.24 5.00 -3.02
CA LEU A 156 -1.22 5.44 -4.41
C LEU A 156 -1.84 6.84 -4.55
N ILE A 157 -1.71 7.44 -5.74
CA ILE A 157 -2.25 8.77 -6.03
C ILE A 157 -3.78 8.84 -6.02
N ASP A 158 -4.46 7.70 -6.21
CA ASP A 158 -5.93 7.56 -6.10
C ASP A 158 -6.41 7.41 -4.66
N GLY A 159 -5.48 7.36 -3.69
CA GLY A 159 -5.77 7.19 -2.26
C GLY A 159 -5.79 5.75 -1.78
N THR A 160 -5.66 4.76 -2.68
CA THR A 160 -5.58 3.34 -2.31
C THR A 160 -4.40 3.10 -1.38
N THR A 161 -4.65 2.55 -0.20
CA THR A 161 -3.61 2.16 0.76
C THR A 161 -3.10 0.77 0.41
N PHE A 162 -1.80 0.65 0.13
CA PHE A 162 -1.17 -0.62 -0.19
C PHE A 162 -0.34 -1.19 0.98
N ASP A 163 0.06 -0.35 1.93
CA ASP A 163 0.77 -0.80 3.12
C ASP A 163 0.50 0.13 4.31
N ASN A 164 0.42 -0.43 5.53
CA ASN A 164 0.13 0.33 6.73
C ASN A 164 0.65 -0.40 7.98
N SER A 165 1.74 0.10 8.56
CA SER A 165 2.34 -0.47 9.77
C SER A 165 1.45 -0.33 11.02
N TYR A 166 0.55 0.65 11.06
CA TYR A 166 -0.36 0.81 12.18
C TYR A 166 -1.40 -0.32 12.24
N THR A 167 -1.85 -0.82 11.08
CA THR A 167 -2.78 -1.97 11.04
C THR A 167 -2.12 -3.28 11.41
N ARG A 168 -0.79 -3.39 11.26
CA ARG A 168 -0.02 -4.53 11.77
C ARG A 168 0.21 -4.48 13.28
N GLY A 169 -0.02 -3.31 13.91
CA GLY A 169 0.12 -3.13 15.36
C GLY A 169 1.55 -2.87 15.85
N GLU A 170 2.54 -2.84 14.94
CA GLU A 170 3.95 -2.65 15.29
C GLU A 170 4.69 -1.78 14.29
N PRO A 171 5.68 -0.99 14.73
CA PRO A 171 6.55 -0.22 13.85
C PRO A 171 7.47 -1.15 13.05
N THR A 172 7.92 -0.67 11.92
CA THR A 172 8.84 -1.40 11.05
C THR A 172 10.25 -0.83 11.17
N VAL A 173 11.24 -1.71 11.13
CA VAL A 173 12.66 -1.35 11.11
C VAL A 173 13.17 -1.50 9.69
N PHE A 174 13.80 -0.45 9.16
CA PHE A 174 14.42 -0.43 7.85
C PHE A 174 15.87 -0.02 7.92
N GLN A 175 16.74 -0.73 7.20
CA GLN A 175 18.08 -0.28 6.89
C GLN A 175 18.04 0.58 5.61
N LEU A 176 18.43 1.86 5.70
CA LEU A 176 18.17 2.86 4.65
C LEU A 176 18.85 2.57 3.31
N ASN A 177 19.98 1.85 3.30
CA ASN A 177 20.64 1.42 2.07
C ASN A 177 20.07 0.16 1.42
N ARG A 178 19.03 -0.45 2.04
CA ARG A 178 18.37 -1.67 1.54
C ARG A 178 16.93 -1.42 1.04
N ILE A 179 16.50 -0.17 1.06
CA ILE A 179 15.18 0.24 0.57
C ILE A 179 15.33 1.12 -0.66
N PHE A 180 14.23 1.31 -1.40
CA PHE A 180 14.28 2.11 -2.63
C PHE A 180 14.66 3.58 -2.35
N PRO A 181 15.35 4.22 -3.33
CA PRO A 181 16.01 5.50 -3.10
C PRO A 181 15.10 6.61 -2.60
N GLY A 182 13.90 6.76 -3.15
CA GLY A 182 13.01 7.86 -2.78
C GLY A 182 12.53 7.80 -1.32
N PHE A 183 12.26 6.60 -0.81
CA PHE A 183 11.86 6.41 0.58
C PHE A 183 13.04 6.67 1.53
N SER A 184 14.21 6.10 1.21
CA SER A 184 15.44 6.34 1.96
C SER A 184 15.79 7.82 2.04
N GLN A 185 15.77 8.53 0.92
CA GLN A 185 16.10 9.96 0.87
C GLN A 185 15.09 10.82 1.64
N GLY A 186 13.81 10.45 1.59
CA GLY A 186 12.78 11.14 2.35
C GLY A 186 13.00 11.01 3.87
N ILE A 187 13.31 9.81 4.34
CA ILE A 187 13.55 9.56 5.76
C ILE A 187 14.82 10.28 6.24
N GLN A 188 15.86 10.39 5.40
CA GLN A 188 17.07 11.13 5.72
C GLN A 188 16.85 12.65 5.91
N LEU A 189 15.70 13.19 5.58
CA LEU A 189 15.30 14.57 5.88
C LEU A 189 14.69 14.73 7.27
N MET A 190 14.30 13.62 7.91
CA MET A 190 13.53 13.59 9.15
C MET A 190 14.44 13.49 10.38
N SER A 191 13.92 13.91 11.52
CA SER A 191 14.53 13.67 12.86
C SER A 191 13.54 12.85 13.71
N PRO A 192 14.00 12.07 14.70
CA PRO A 192 13.11 11.31 15.58
C PRO A 192 12.02 12.18 16.21
N GLY A 193 10.79 11.68 16.21
CA GLY A 193 9.59 12.39 16.65
C GLY A 193 8.92 13.23 15.55
N SER A 194 9.53 13.40 14.38
CA SER A 194 8.89 14.12 13.27
C SER A 194 7.93 13.26 12.46
N LYS A 195 6.97 13.92 11.79
CA LYS A 195 6.04 13.32 10.85
C LYS A 195 6.13 14.03 9.51
N TYR A 196 6.38 13.27 8.45
CA TYR A 196 6.47 13.81 7.08
C TYR A 196 5.51 13.06 6.15
N GLN A 197 5.10 13.71 5.09
CA GLN A 197 4.52 13.10 3.92
C GLN A 197 5.50 13.21 2.76
N ILE A 198 5.82 12.09 2.13
CA ILE A 198 6.82 11.99 1.06
C ILE A 198 6.13 11.48 -0.19
N PHE A 199 6.35 12.16 -1.31
CA PHE A 199 5.83 11.81 -2.63
C PHE A 199 7.00 11.32 -3.47
N VAL A 200 6.97 10.06 -3.83
CA VAL A 200 8.07 9.36 -4.49
C VAL A 200 7.72 9.14 -5.97
N PRO A 201 8.43 9.81 -6.90
CA PRO A 201 8.29 9.51 -8.33
C PRO A 201 8.68 8.06 -8.61
N SER A 202 8.09 7.45 -9.63
CA SER A 202 8.26 6.04 -9.96
C SER A 202 9.73 5.60 -10.10
N HIS A 203 10.57 6.43 -10.74
CA HIS A 203 12.00 6.12 -10.94
C HIS A 203 12.85 6.12 -9.66
N LEU A 204 12.33 6.64 -8.55
CA LEU A 204 12.93 6.59 -7.22
C LEU A 204 12.23 5.60 -6.28
N GLY A 205 11.18 4.94 -6.76
CA GLY A 205 10.42 3.91 -6.05
C GLY A 205 10.79 2.50 -6.51
N PHE A 206 9.77 1.65 -6.64
CA PHE A 206 9.94 0.29 -7.17
C PHE A 206 10.20 0.26 -8.68
N ALA A 207 10.18 1.42 -9.33
CA ALA A 207 10.44 1.60 -10.75
C ALA A 207 9.59 0.69 -11.66
N MET A 208 10.25 -0.29 -12.29
CA MET A 208 9.67 -1.21 -13.27
C MET A 208 9.42 -2.60 -12.69
N GLN A 209 9.50 -2.77 -11.36
CA GLN A 209 9.30 -4.08 -10.73
C GLN A 209 7.85 -4.54 -10.92
N ASP A 210 7.69 -5.83 -11.17
CA ASP A 210 6.41 -6.43 -11.56
C ASP A 210 5.40 -6.42 -10.40
N ASP A 211 5.89 -6.48 -9.17
CA ASP A 211 5.14 -6.48 -7.92
C ASP A 211 5.01 -5.09 -7.27
N SER A 212 5.32 -4.03 -8.03
CA SER A 212 5.18 -2.66 -7.56
C SER A 212 3.71 -2.35 -7.21
N PRO A 213 3.44 -1.77 -6.03
CA PRO A 213 2.11 -1.26 -5.72
C PRO A 213 1.61 -0.29 -6.79
N GLY A 214 0.40 -0.54 -7.32
CA GLY A 214 -0.18 0.24 -8.43
C GLY A 214 0.42 -0.06 -9.80
N GLY A 215 1.34 -1.04 -9.89
CA GLY A 215 1.99 -1.44 -11.13
C GLY A 215 3.14 -0.53 -11.56
N PRO A 216 3.75 -0.82 -12.72
CA PRO A 216 4.91 -0.08 -13.23
C PRO A 216 4.57 1.40 -13.45
N GLY A 217 5.53 2.27 -13.15
CA GLY A 217 5.38 3.71 -13.36
C GLY A 217 4.57 4.47 -12.30
N ALA A 218 4.05 3.80 -11.27
CA ALA A 218 3.24 4.44 -10.23
C ALA A 218 4.04 5.38 -9.33
N VAL A 219 3.44 6.51 -8.97
CA VAL A 219 3.90 7.40 -7.91
C VAL A 219 3.36 6.90 -6.59
N MET A 220 4.19 6.88 -5.57
CA MET A 220 3.82 6.46 -4.22
C MET A 220 3.85 7.63 -3.25
N ILE A 221 2.95 7.61 -2.29
CA ILE A 221 2.82 8.60 -1.23
C ILE A 221 3.00 7.89 0.10
N PHE A 222 3.94 8.35 0.91
CA PHE A 222 4.17 7.79 2.24
C PHE A 222 3.97 8.86 3.31
N GLN A 223 3.13 8.56 4.28
CA GLN A 223 3.10 9.31 5.52
C GLN A 223 3.92 8.54 6.54
N ILE A 224 4.94 9.17 7.12
CA ILE A 224 5.94 8.52 7.96
C ILE A 224 6.06 9.25 9.29
N ASP A 225 6.04 8.49 10.39
CA ASP A 225 6.46 8.91 11.71
C ASP A 225 7.82 8.26 12.00
N LEU A 226 8.89 9.06 12.10
CA LEU A 226 10.20 8.57 12.48
C LEU A 226 10.28 8.47 14.00
N LEU A 227 10.40 7.26 14.51
CA LEU A 227 10.43 7.01 15.97
C LEU A 227 11.83 7.02 16.53
N GLU A 228 12.79 6.37 15.83
CA GLU A 228 14.14 6.14 16.35
C GLU A 228 15.13 5.98 15.20
N ILE A 229 16.36 6.44 15.42
CA ILE A 229 17.53 6.15 14.58
C ILE A 229 18.41 5.16 15.35
N MET A 230 18.69 4.02 14.74
CA MET A 230 19.59 3.02 15.26
C MET A 230 20.88 3.06 14.43
N PRO A 231 22.04 3.39 15.04
CA PRO A 231 23.30 3.43 14.31
C PRO A 231 23.61 2.06 13.68
N SER A 232 24.18 2.07 12.47
CA SER A 232 24.58 0.82 11.83
C SER A 232 25.56 0.04 12.71
N SER A 233 25.44 -1.29 12.72
CA SER A 233 26.32 -2.18 13.48
C SER A 233 27.82 -1.98 13.15
N GLU A 234 28.12 -1.43 11.98
CA GLU A 234 29.51 -1.06 11.60
C GLU A 234 30.08 0.11 12.44
N LYS A 235 29.22 1.03 12.91
CA LYS A 235 29.65 2.14 13.78
C LYS A 235 29.87 1.70 15.25
N SER A 236 29.23 0.61 15.67
CA SER A 236 29.35 0.10 17.04
C SER A 236 30.70 -0.59 17.31
N ASN A 237 31.44 -0.98 16.27
CA ASN A 237 32.73 -1.65 16.37
C ASN A 237 33.96 -0.72 16.25
N SER A 238 33.75 0.55 15.99
CA SER A 238 34.86 1.53 16.06
C SER A 238 35.05 1.95 17.51
N SER A 239 35.98 1.32 18.18
CA SER A 239 36.42 1.68 19.55
C SER A 239 36.98 3.11 19.62
N PRO A 240 36.85 3.80 20.78
CA PRO A 240 37.31 5.20 20.96
C PRO A 240 38.81 5.45 20.85
N GLU A 241 39.62 4.47 20.50
CA GLU A 241 41.09 4.56 20.57
C GLU A 241 41.78 5.18 19.35
N GLU A 242 41.07 5.49 18.26
CA GLU A 242 41.71 6.10 17.06
C GLU A 242 41.50 7.62 16.92
N ARG A 243 41.16 8.31 18.01
CA ARG A 243 41.14 9.78 18.04
C ARG A 243 42.20 10.34 19.02
N LYS A 244 43.44 10.14 18.70
CA LYS A 244 44.53 10.95 19.27
C LYS A 244 45.45 11.44 18.16
#